data_80ed82d81c9ea8dc1e9e2ef08d33722e
#
_entry.id   80ed82d81c9ea8dc1e9e2ef08d33722e
#
_cell.length_a   1.000
_cell.length_b   1.000
_cell.length_c   1.000
_cell.angle_alpha   90.00
_cell.angle_beta   90.00
_cell.angle_gamma   90.00
#
_symmetry.space_group_name_H-M   'P 1'
#
loop_
_entity.id
_entity.type
_entity.pdbx_description
1 polymer ?
#
loop_
_entity_poly.entity_id
_entity_poly.type
_entity_poly.pdbx_seq_one_letter_code
_entity_poly.pdbx_strand_id
1 'polypeptide(L)'
;IPLRLVGSEMCIRDSYTAALLHTVEQISPEIYENYRELLDDFRSAVKRMLEQYYDVKEKKFAMDDTSQKVFCDAVQKACAEYLLLAEKYQMKFYFGLYDSGKYWDTGDLSWEIEDNKYVIDEVWNQYGEKYKSFGGWYISGEISRKTKGAIDAFRAMGKQCKDVSGGLPTFISPWIDGKKAVMGTDKLTKEDAVSVQEHEREWNEIFDGIHEVVDACAFQDGHIDYDELDAFFTVNKKLADKYGMKCWTNAETFDRDMPINFLPIKFDKLRMKLEAAKRAGYDKAITFEFSHFMSPQSAYLQAGHLYNRYKEYFNIK
;
A
#
# COMPACT_ATOMS: atom_id res chain seq x y z
N ILE A 1 3.34 6.24 9.69
CA ILE A 1 2.51 5.73 8.58
C ILE A 1 3.21 6.14 7.32
N PRO A 2 3.70 5.23 6.54
CA PRO A 2 3.95 5.54 5.16
C PRO A 2 2.57 5.72 4.55
N LEU A 3 2.15 6.96 4.49
CA LEU A 3 1.01 7.35 3.68
C LEU A 3 1.44 7.19 2.25
N ARG A 4 1.23 6.00 1.76
CA ARG A 4 1.44 5.71 0.39
C ARG A 4 0.24 6.16 -0.39
N LEU A 5 0.42 7.24 -1.07
CA LEU A 5 -0.44 7.70 -2.13
C LEU A 5 0.20 7.28 -3.43
N VAL A 6 -0.36 6.24 -3.98
CA VAL A 6 -0.04 5.79 -5.33
C VAL A 6 -0.79 6.66 -6.30
N GLY A 7 -0.10 7.11 -7.30
CA GLY A 7 -0.71 7.67 -8.47
C GLY A 7 -0.33 9.13 -8.72
N SER A 8 -0.17 9.43 -9.95
CA SER A 8 0.07 10.69 -10.66
C SER A 8 0.24 11.96 -9.81
N GLU A 9 1.02 12.90 -10.30
CA GLU A 9 1.29 14.22 -9.71
C GLU A 9 0.04 14.98 -9.21
N MET A 10 -1.14 14.65 -9.71
CA MET A 10 -2.41 15.23 -9.28
C MET A 10 -2.94 14.63 -7.97
N CYS A 11 -2.65 13.36 -7.70
CA CYS A 11 -2.99 12.71 -6.44
C CYS A 11 -2.13 13.16 -5.28
N ILE A 12 -0.87 13.50 -5.49
CA ILE A 12 0.05 13.88 -4.41
C ILE A 12 -0.41 15.19 -3.74
N ARG A 13 -0.91 16.15 -4.50
CA ARG A 13 -1.23 17.48 -3.98
C ARG A 13 -2.54 17.54 -3.19
N ASP A 14 -3.62 16.99 -3.73
CA ASP A 14 -4.95 17.08 -3.14
C ASP A 14 -5.28 15.86 -2.29
N SER A 15 -4.72 14.69 -2.63
CA SER A 15 -4.94 13.45 -1.92
C SER A 15 -4.09 13.33 -0.64
N TYR A 16 -2.90 13.96 -0.56
CA TYR A 16 -2.09 13.91 0.66
C TYR A 16 -2.83 14.59 1.80
N THR A 17 -3.36 15.79 1.53
CA THR A 17 -4.17 16.53 2.51
C THR A 17 -5.48 15.83 2.77
N ALA A 18 -6.18 15.41 1.72
CA ALA A 18 -7.44 14.73 1.83
C ALA A 18 -7.30 13.35 2.49
N ALA A 19 -6.28 12.56 2.12
CA ALA A 19 -6.07 11.24 2.70
C ALA A 19 -5.70 11.31 4.19
N LEU A 20 -4.81 12.23 4.59
CA LEU A 20 -4.47 12.43 5.99
C LEU A 20 -5.66 12.97 6.79
N LEU A 21 -6.38 13.94 6.26
CA LEU A 21 -7.57 14.47 6.90
C LEU A 21 -8.69 13.43 6.93
N HIS A 22 -8.89 12.68 5.85
CA HIS A 22 -9.88 11.59 5.80
C HIS A 22 -9.53 10.42 6.70
N THR A 23 -8.28 10.03 6.85
CA THR A 23 -7.89 8.97 7.78
C THR A 23 -8.34 9.32 9.20
N VAL A 24 -8.23 10.59 9.56
CA VAL A 24 -8.70 11.09 10.87
C VAL A 24 -10.23 11.18 10.95
N GLU A 25 -10.90 11.54 9.86
CA GLU A 25 -12.37 11.68 9.82
C GLU A 25 -13.14 10.35 9.69
N GLN A 26 -12.48 9.28 9.24
CA GLN A 26 -13.08 7.96 9.02
C GLN A 26 -12.96 7.01 10.20
N ILE A 27 -12.42 7.45 11.29
CA ILE A 27 -12.38 6.67 12.53
C ILE A 27 -13.82 6.57 13.08
N SER A 28 -14.19 5.40 13.61
CA SER A 28 -15.53 5.24 14.21
C SER A 28 -15.80 6.32 15.25
N PRO A 29 -17.04 6.78 15.44
CA PRO A 29 -17.37 7.80 16.44
C PRO A 29 -16.83 7.46 17.83
N GLU A 30 -16.86 6.19 18.21
CA GLU A 30 -16.33 5.72 19.49
C GLU A 30 -14.81 5.86 19.58
N ILE A 31 -14.10 5.51 18.53
CA ILE A 31 -12.64 5.67 18.45
C ILE A 31 -12.29 7.15 18.42
N TYR A 32 -13.02 7.97 17.64
CA TYR A 32 -12.79 9.40 17.57
C TYR A 32 -12.96 10.08 18.94
N GLU A 33 -14.02 9.78 19.67
CA GLU A 33 -14.24 10.35 21.02
C GLU A 33 -13.15 9.95 22.02
N ASN A 34 -12.61 8.73 21.94
CA ASN A 34 -11.55 8.25 22.82
C ASN A 34 -10.16 8.84 22.50
N TYR A 35 -9.94 9.27 21.27
CA TYR A 35 -8.62 9.72 20.79
C TYR A 35 -8.69 11.10 20.13
N ARG A 36 -9.74 11.86 20.38
CA ARG A 36 -10.03 13.15 19.76
C ARG A 36 -8.84 14.10 19.79
N GLU A 37 -8.25 14.32 20.96
CA GLU A 37 -7.14 15.27 21.12
C GLU A 37 -5.94 14.88 20.23
N LEU A 38 -5.55 13.59 20.24
CA LEU A 38 -4.45 13.10 19.41
C LEU A 38 -4.73 13.27 17.93
N LEU A 39 -5.95 12.95 17.50
CA LEU A 39 -6.35 13.03 16.08
C LEU A 39 -6.46 14.49 15.63
N ASP A 40 -6.98 15.38 16.47
CA ASP A 40 -7.05 16.81 16.18
C ASP A 40 -5.66 17.45 16.17
N ASP A 41 -4.75 17.04 17.04
CA ASP A 41 -3.35 17.45 17.03
C ASP A 41 -2.65 17.03 15.75
N PHE A 42 -2.81 15.77 15.34
CA PHE A 42 -2.25 15.24 14.09
C PHE A 42 -2.81 15.97 12.86
N ARG A 43 -4.14 16.10 12.79
CA ARG A 43 -4.83 16.85 11.73
C ARG A 43 -4.31 18.28 11.62
N SER A 44 -4.20 18.97 12.77
CA SER A 44 -3.72 20.34 12.85
C SER A 44 -2.26 20.46 12.46
N ALA A 45 -1.41 19.50 12.83
CA ALA A 45 0.00 19.47 12.44
C ALA A 45 0.16 19.29 10.94
N VAL A 46 -0.57 18.31 10.36
CA VAL A 46 -0.56 18.06 8.91
C VAL A 46 -1.08 19.27 8.14
N LYS A 47 -2.18 19.88 8.57
CA LYS A 47 -2.74 21.06 7.93
C LYS A 47 -1.76 22.23 7.94
N ARG A 48 -1.14 22.52 9.08
CA ARG A 48 -0.12 23.57 9.19
C ARG A 48 1.08 23.29 8.29
N MET A 49 1.54 22.02 8.25
CA MET A 49 2.64 21.61 7.37
C MET A 49 2.34 21.89 5.91
N LEU A 50 1.16 21.51 5.45
CA LEU A 50 0.76 21.70 4.05
C LEU A 50 0.55 23.16 3.70
N GLU A 51 -0.05 23.95 4.57
CA GLU A 51 -0.33 25.38 4.32
C GLU A 51 0.92 26.25 4.40
N GLN A 52 1.87 25.94 5.29
CA GLN A 52 3.02 26.80 5.58
C GLN A 52 4.30 26.40 4.84
N TYR A 53 4.48 25.11 4.59
CA TYR A 53 5.79 24.59 4.19
C TYR A 53 5.84 23.92 2.82
N TYR A 54 4.70 23.73 2.18
CA TYR A 54 4.70 23.16 0.83
C TYR A 54 4.92 24.25 -0.22
N ASP A 55 6.10 24.26 -0.83
CA ASP A 55 6.37 25.10 -1.99
C ASP A 55 5.80 24.45 -3.25
N VAL A 56 4.72 25.03 -3.75
CA VAL A 56 4.03 24.54 -4.95
C VAL A 56 4.91 24.58 -6.21
N LYS A 57 5.86 25.51 -6.28
CA LYS A 57 6.75 25.65 -7.45
C LYS A 57 7.85 24.62 -7.44
N GLU A 58 8.45 24.40 -6.28
CA GLU A 58 9.55 23.47 -6.09
C GLU A 58 9.06 22.04 -5.80
N LYS A 59 7.76 21.85 -5.58
CA LYS A 59 7.15 20.56 -5.19
C LYS A 59 7.84 19.90 -3.98
N LYS A 60 8.27 20.68 -3.01
CA LYS A 60 8.96 20.21 -1.81
C LYS A 60 8.52 20.94 -0.56
N PHE A 61 8.79 20.31 0.58
CA PHE A 61 8.58 20.95 1.88
C PHE A 61 9.84 21.69 2.31
N ALA A 62 9.64 22.94 2.77
CA ALA A 62 10.67 23.74 3.43
C ALA A 62 10.24 23.98 4.88
N MET A 63 10.59 23.07 5.78
CA MET A 63 10.31 23.17 7.22
C MET A 63 11.55 23.62 7.97
N ASP A 64 11.38 24.53 8.94
CA ASP A 64 12.40 24.76 9.96
C ASP A 64 12.45 23.59 10.96
N ASP A 65 13.55 23.48 11.71
CA ASP A 65 13.79 22.38 12.64
C ASP A 65 12.69 22.23 13.70
N THR A 66 12.08 23.34 14.14
CA THR A 66 11.01 23.31 15.15
C THR A 66 9.74 22.73 14.58
N SER A 67 9.35 23.15 13.38
CA SER A 67 8.16 22.64 12.69
C SER A 67 8.33 21.18 12.29
N GLN A 68 9.52 20.81 11.84
CA GLN A 68 9.86 19.42 11.55
C GLN A 68 9.71 18.55 12.79
N LYS A 69 10.20 19.00 13.94
CA LYS A 69 10.06 18.27 15.20
C LYS A 69 8.59 18.07 15.60
N VAL A 70 7.79 19.14 15.56
CA VAL A 70 6.35 19.06 15.87
C VAL A 70 5.64 18.06 14.97
N PHE A 71 5.96 18.06 13.69
CA PHE A 71 5.41 17.10 12.74
C PHE A 71 5.83 15.67 13.06
N CYS A 72 7.12 15.43 13.30
CA CYS A 72 7.64 14.11 13.66
C CYS A 72 7.00 13.58 14.95
N ASP A 73 6.88 14.42 15.98
CA ASP A 73 6.24 14.05 17.26
C ASP A 73 4.77 13.65 17.05
N ALA A 74 4.04 14.38 16.19
CA ALA A 74 2.63 14.07 15.88
C ALA A 74 2.50 12.74 15.11
N VAL A 75 3.38 12.49 14.14
CA VAL A 75 3.41 11.22 13.39
C VAL A 75 3.74 10.05 14.31
N GLN A 76 4.73 10.20 15.19
CA GLN A 76 5.12 9.16 16.14
C GLN A 76 3.97 8.78 17.09
N LYS A 77 3.24 9.79 17.62
CA LYS A 77 2.06 9.54 18.44
C LYS A 77 0.98 8.79 17.66
N ALA A 78 0.67 9.22 16.45
CA ALA A 78 -0.30 8.54 15.60
C ALA A 78 0.07 7.08 15.33
N CYS A 79 1.33 6.78 15.00
CA CYS A 79 1.80 5.42 14.82
C CYS A 79 1.60 4.55 16.07
N ALA A 80 1.92 5.08 17.25
CA ALA A 80 1.74 4.38 18.52
C ALA A 80 0.24 4.05 18.75
N GLU A 81 -0.65 5.00 18.49
CA GLU A 81 -2.09 4.80 18.66
C GLU A 81 -2.66 3.76 17.67
N TYR A 82 -2.20 3.75 16.42
CA TYR A 82 -2.60 2.69 15.47
C TYR A 82 -2.17 1.30 15.93
N LEU A 83 -0.98 1.17 16.49
CA LEU A 83 -0.50 -0.10 17.04
C LEU A 83 -1.33 -0.55 18.25
N LEU A 84 -1.69 0.37 19.15
CA LEU A 84 -2.59 0.08 20.28
C LEU A 84 -3.99 -0.30 19.84
N LEU A 85 -4.55 0.39 18.84
CA LEU A 85 -5.83 0.03 18.24
C LEU A 85 -5.80 -1.34 17.59
N ALA A 86 -4.71 -1.64 16.87
CA ALA A 86 -4.52 -2.96 16.28
C ALA A 86 -4.47 -4.06 17.37
N GLU A 87 -3.82 -3.82 18.53
CA GLU A 87 -3.86 -4.74 19.68
C GLU A 87 -5.28 -4.92 20.21
N LYS A 88 -5.99 -3.82 20.45
CA LYS A 88 -7.38 -3.82 20.95
C LYS A 88 -8.29 -4.68 20.07
N TYR A 89 -8.15 -4.58 18.77
CA TYR A 89 -8.97 -5.31 17.79
C TYR A 89 -8.33 -6.61 17.29
N GLN A 90 -7.24 -7.08 17.90
CA GLN A 90 -6.52 -8.31 17.55
C GLN A 90 -6.07 -8.34 16.08
N MET A 91 -5.70 -7.18 15.56
CA MET A 91 -5.18 -7.02 14.21
C MET A 91 -3.66 -7.06 14.20
N LYS A 92 -3.07 -7.39 13.04
CA LYS A 92 -1.63 -7.26 12.80
C LYS A 92 -1.37 -6.02 11.96
N PHE A 93 -0.46 -5.21 12.43
CA PHE A 93 0.01 -4.01 11.75
C PHE A 93 1.33 -4.33 11.04
N TYR A 94 1.36 -4.18 9.72
CA TYR A 94 2.58 -4.27 8.94
C TYR A 94 3.09 -2.86 8.68
N PHE A 95 4.30 -2.59 9.17
CA PHE A 95 4.88 -1.27 9.01
C PHE A 95 5.45 -1.10 7.60
N GLY A 96 5.00 -0.08 6.88
CA GLY A 96 5.50 0.21 5.55
C GLY A 96 6.78 1.04 5.60
N LEU A 97 7.73 0.71 4.75
CA LEU A 97 8.99 1.44 4.61
C LEU A 97 8.79 2.77 3.88
N TYR A 98 9.79 3.62 3.97
CA TYR A 98 9.80 4.89 3.26
C TYR A 98 9.81 4.66 1.74
N ASP A 99 9.08 5.49 1.03
CA ASP A 99 9.00 5.51 -0.42
C ASP A 99 9.30 6.92 -0.91
N SER A 100 10.46 7.13 -1.51
CA SER A 100 10.89 8.43 -2.01
C SER A 100 10.17 8.81 -3.31
N GLY A 101 9.60 7.85 -3.99
CA GLY A 101 9.02 8.03 -5.32
C GLY A 101 10.02 8.29 -6.45
N LYS A 102 11.34 8.38 -6.17
CA LYS A 102 12.37 8.67 -7.19
C LYS A 102 12.38 7.63 -8.32
N TYR A 103 12.06 6.38 -8.00
CA TYR A 103 12.06 5.31 -9.00
C TYR A 103 10.97 5.48 -10.06
N TRP A 104 9.92 6.25 -9.80
CA TRP A 104 8.92 6.59 -10.81
C TRP A 104 9.48 7.41 -11.96
N ASP A 105 10.45 8.29 -11.66
CA ASP A 105 11.10 9.13 -12.67
C ASP A 105 12.37 8.48 -13.24
N THR A 106 13.13 7.76 -12.38
CA THR A 106 14.41 7.17 -12.75
C THR A 106 14.30 5.74 -13.28
N GLY A 107 13.21 5.03 -12.97
CA GLY A 107 13.05 3.60 -13.23
C GLY A 107 14.00 2.71 -12.41
N ASP A 108 14.57 3.22 -11.29
CA ASP A 108 15.57 2.53 -10.48
C ASP A 108 15.18 2.58 -8.98
N LEU A 109 15.00 1.40 -8.36
CA LEU A 109 14.62 1.27 -6.97
C LEU A 109 15.81 1.34 -5.99
N SER A 110 17.06 1.31 -6.46
CA SER A 110 18.23 1.30 -5.59
C SER A 110 18.35 2.53 -4.69
N TRP A 111 17.72 3.63 -5.05
CA TRP A 111 17.63 4.85 -4.23
C TRP A 111 16.99 4.62 -2.87
N GLU A 112 16.10 3.64 -2.74
CA GLU A 112 15.35 3.37 -1.52
C GLU A 112 16.21 2.69 -0.44
N ILE A 113 17.34 2.08 -0.80
CA ILE A 113 18.15 1.27 0.13
C ILE A 113 18.72 2.12 1.26
N GLU A 114 19.38 3.24 0.93
CA GLU A 114 20.08 4.06 1.90
C GLU A 114 19.14 4.76 2.88
N ASP A 115 18.04 5.32 2.36
CA ASP A 115 17.05 6.01 3.19
C ASP A 115 16.36 5.03 4.15
N ASN A 116 16.06 3.81 3.68
CA ASN A 116 15.38 2.81 4.50
C ASN A 116 16.25 2.13 5.56
N LYS A 117 17.56 2.17 5.46
CA LYS A 117 18.44 1.68 6.54
C LYS A 117 18.12 2.36 7.87
N TYR A 118 18.01 3.68 7.86
CA TYR A 118 17.69 4.44 9.06
C TYR A 118 16.24 4.25 9.51
N VAL A 119 15.30 4.20 8.55
CA VAL A 119 13.87 4.02 8.84
C VAL A 119 13.61 2.67 9.52
N ILE A 120 14.20 1.60 9.04
CA ILE A 120 14.01 0.26 9.59
C ILE A 120 14.50 0.21 11.05
N ASP A 121 15.70 0.71 11.31
CA ASP A 121 16.29 0.71 12.65
C ASP A 121 15.48 1.61 13.61
N GLU A 122 15.09 2.80 13.17
CA GLU A 122 14.31 3.72 13.98
C GLU A 122 12.93 3.15 14.33
N VAL A 123 12.22 2.63 13.34
CA VAL A 123 10.89 2.03 13.52
C VAL A 123 10.94 0.85 14.48
N TRP A 124 11.95 -0.03 14.32
CA TRP A 124 12.08 -1.17 15.22
C TRP A 124 12.37 -0.74 16.64
N ASN A 125 13.32 0.18 16.85
CA ASN A 125 13.66 0.71 18.17
C ASN A 125 12.49 1.41 18.87
N GLN A 126 11.64 2.09 18.10
CA GLN A 126 10.50 2.82 18.64
C GLN A 126 9.29 1.94 18.91
N TYR A 127 8.98 0.97 18.05
CA TYR A 127 7.71 0.25 18.06
C TYR A 127 7.83 -1.27 18.13
N GLY A 128 8.93 -1.86 17.62
CA GLY A 128 9.03 -3.28 17.35
C GLY A 128 8.65 -4.19 18.51
N GLU A 129 9.44 -4.20 19.57
CA GLU A 129 9.17 -5.08 20.72
C GLU A 129 8.10 -4.55 21.68
N LYS A 130 7.70 -3.28 21.54
CA LYS A 130 6.75 -2.63 22.46
C LYS A 130 5.31 -3.03 22.19
N TYR A 131 4.98 -3.34 20.95
CA TYR A 131 3.60 -3.57 20.51
C TYR A 131 3.44 -4.96 19.91
N LYS A 132 2.59 -5.80 20.52
CA LYS A 132 2.30 -7.15 20.04
C LYS A 132 1.57 -7.18 18.70
N SER A 133 0.96 -6.06 18.32
CA SER A 133 0.32 -5.86 17.02
C SER A 133 1.31 -5.65 15.88
N PHE A 134 2.58 -5.31 16.17
CA PHE A 134 3.60 -5.22 15.13
C PHE A 134 3.75 -6.60 14.47
N GLY A 135 3.22 -6.75 13.27
CA GLY A 135 3.05 -8.04 12.62
C GLY A 135 4.09 -8.33 11.55
N GLY A 136 4.84 -7.33 11.13
CA GLY A 136 5.82 -7.47 10.05
C GLY A 136 6.04 -6.17 9.29
N TRP A 137 6.63 -6.29 8.10
CA TRP A 137 7.09 -5.18 7.30
C TRP A 137 6.45 -5.19 5.90
N TYR A 138 6.09 -4.02 5.43
CA TYR A 138 5.75 -3.80 4.04
C TYR A 138 6.87 -3.04 3.34
N ILE A 139 7.54 -3.68 2.39
CA ILE A 139 8.58 -3.05 1.58
C ILE A 139 7.88 -2.28 0.47
N SER A 140 7.79 -0.97 0.63
CA SER A 140 6.84 -0.10 -0.07
C SER A 140 7.10 0.14 -1.55
N GLY A 141 8.23 -0.30 -2.12
CA GLY A 141 8.51 -0.07 -3.54
C GLY A 141 7.41 -0.64 -4.45
N GLU A 142 6.64 0.23 -5.12
CA GLU A 142 5.72 -0.18 -6.19
C GLU A 142 6.49 -0.36 -7.47
N ILE A 143 6.79 -1.58 -7.75
CA ILE A 143 7.56 -1.93 -8.93
C ILE A 143 6.69 -2.57 -10.00
N SER A 144 7.15 -2.41 -11.23
CA SER A 144 6.85 -3.33 -12.31
C SER A 144 8.02 -4.28 -12.52
N ARG A 145 7.83 -5.24 -13.40
CA ARG A 145 8.88 -6.13 -13.89
C ARG A 145 10.11 -5.42 -14.46
N LYS A 146 9.96 -4.15 -14.92
CA LYS A 146 11.00 -3.35 -15.59
C LYS A 146 11.82 -2.49 -14.61
N THR A 147 11.46 -2.42 -13.35
CA THR A 147 12.14 -1.56 -12.40
C THR A 147 13.54 -2.09 -12.10
N LYS A 148 14.56 -1.29 -12.41
CA LYS A 148 15.97 -1.63 -12.17
C LYS A 148 16.24 -1.68 -10.67
N GLY A 149 17.22 -2.52 -10.30
CA GLY A 149 17.66 -2.62 -8.90
C GLY A 149 16.64 -3.23 -7.95
N ALA A 150 15.48 -3.69 -8.43
CA ALA A 150 14.39 -4.18 -7.58
C ALA A 150 14.82 -5.38 -6.72
N ILE A 151 15.51 -6.36 -7.31
CA ILE A 151 15.98 -7.55 -6.58
C ILE A 151 16.95 -7.15 -5.48
N ASP A 152 17.93 -6.30 -5.79
CA ASP A 152 18.96 -5.88 -4.82
C ASP A 152 18.33 -5.02 -3.71
N ALA A 153 17.40 -4.12 -4.06
CA ALA A 153 16.70 -3.28 -3.10
C ALA A 153 15.84 -4.11 -2.15
N PHE A 154 15.00 -5.01 -2.68
CA PHE A 154 14.18 -5.88 -1.84
C PHE A 154 15.02 -6.82 -0.97
N ARG A 155 16.12 -7.35 -1.52
CA ARG A 155 17.04 -8.19 -0.75
C ARG A 155 17.70 -7.42 0.40
N ALA A 156 18.20 -6.21 0.14
CA ALA A 156 18.85 -5.39 1.15
C ALA A 156 17.87 -4.98 2.26
N MET A 157 16.72 -4.40 1.90
CA MET A 157 15.70 -3.95 2.84
C MET A 157 15.04 -5.12 3.57
N GLY A 158 14.67 -6.19 2.87
CA GLY A 158 14.04 -7.38 3.46
C GLY A 158 14.96 -8.08 4.44
N LYS A 159 16.27 -8.20 4.11
CA LYS A 159 17.28 -8.75 5.02
C LYS A 159 17.39 -7.91 6.30
N GLN A 160 17.50 -6.61 6.19
CA GLN A 160 17.60 -5.74 7.37
C GLN A 160 16.32 -5.81 8.22
N CYS A 161 15.14 -5.80 7.61
CA CYS A 161 13.87 -5.97 8.32
C CYS A 161 13.84 -7.26 9.15
N LYS A 162 14.29 -8.37 8.55
CA LYS A 162 14.36 -9.66 9.25
C LYS A 162 15.44 -9.67 10.34
N ASP A 163 16.61 -9.11 10.07
CA ASP A 163 17.72 -9.08 11.02
C ASP A 163 17.33 -8.31 12.30
N VAL A 164 16.73 -7.13 12.19
CA VAL A 164 16.35 -6.32 13.36
C VAL A 164 15.17 -6.90 14.13
N SER A 165 14.27 -7.57 13.45
CA SER A 165 13.00 -8.03 14.05
C SER A 165 12.97 -9.53 14.41
N GLY A 166 14.10 -10.21 14.33
CA GLY A 166 14.17 -11.65 14.60
C GLY A 166 13.36 -12.50 13.62
N GLY A 167 13.23 -12.05 12.36
CA GLY A 167 12.59 -12.80 11.28
C GLY A 167 11.09 -12.53 11.11
N LEU A 168 10.57 -11.39 11.56
CA LEU A 168 9.18 -11.03 11.27
C LEU A 168 8.92 -11.01 9.76
N PRO A 169 7.69 -11.35 9.34
CA PRO A 169 7.36 -11.47 7.93
C PRO A 169 7.45 -10.14 7.19
N THR A 170 7.87 -10.23 5.94
CA THR A 170 7.94 -9.11 5.00
C THR A 170 7.02 -9.36 3.81
N PHE A 171 6.46 -8.32 3.22
CA PHE A 171 5.74 -8.45 1.96
C PHE A 171 5.97 -7.26 1.02
N ILE A 172 5.72 -7.49 -0.26
CA ILE A 172 5.76 -6.51 -1.34
C ILE A 172 4.40 -6.46 -2.05
N SER A 173 4.12 -5.35 -2.73
CA SER A 173 2.87 -5.18 -3.47
C SER A 173 3.10 -4.55 -4.85
N PRO A 174 3.71 -5.29 -5.77
CA PRO A 174 3.94 -4.84 -7.14
C PRO A 174 2.67 -4.90 -7.98
N TRP A 175 2.68 -4.20 -9.13
CA TRP A 175 1.57 -4.32 -10.07
C TRP A 175 1.82 -5.35 -11.18
N ILE A 176 0.75 -5.73 -11.85
CA ILE A 176 0.77 -6.61 -13.02
C ILE A 176 0.60 -5.75 -14.27
N ASP A 177 1.48 -5.88 -15.25
CA ASP A 177 1.43 -5.14 -16.53
C ASP A 177 0.43 -5.80 -17.50
N GLY A 178 -0.87 -5.75 -17.18
CA GLY A 178 -1.94 -6.26 -18.04
C GLY A 178 -2.44 -5.25 -19.06
N LYS A 179 -3.50 -5.59 -19.79
CA LYS A 179 -4.07 -4.77 -20.86
C LYS A 179 -4.57 -3.40 -20.42
N LYS A 180 -4.96 -3.25 -19.14
CA LYS A 180 -5.42 -1.97 -18.60
C LYS A 180 -4.31 -1.01 -18.21
N ALA A 181 -3.07 -1.43 -18.17
CA ALA A 181 -1.92 -0.57 -17.92
C ALA A 181 -1.89 0.69 -18.82
N VAL A 182 -2.65 0.64 -19.88
CA VAL A 182 -2.70 1.60 -20.96
C VAL A 182 -3.70 2.72 -20.81
N MET A 183 -4.68 2.57 -19.95
CA MET A 183 -5.87 3.44 -19.96
C MET A 183 -5.82 4.53 -18.89
N GLY A 184 -4.74 4.60 -18.14
CA GLY A 184 -4.65 5.44 -16.97
C GLY A 184 -3.76 6.66 -17.14
N THR A 185 -3.66 7.39 -16.06
CA THR A 185 -2.77 8.51 -15.81
C THR A 185 -1.31 8.06 -15.65
N ASP A 186 -1.08 6.76 -15.59
CA ASP A 186 0.25 6.16 -15.50
C ASP A 186 0.94 6.26 -16.86
N LYS A 187 2.22 6.55 -16.87
CA LYS A 187 3.05 6.71 -18.07
C LYS A 187 3.25 5.40 -18.87
N LEU A 188 2.40 4.39 -18.61
CA LEU A 188 2.44 3.08 -19.26
C LEU A 188 1.69 3.13 -20.60
N THR A 189 2.22 2.44 -21.59
CA THR A 189 1.67 2.36 -22.96
C THR A 189 1.16 0.95 -23.26
N LYS A 190 0.48 0.75 -24.38
CA LYS A 190 0.01 -0.58 -24.81
C LYS A 190 1.14 -1.59 -24.94
N GLU A 191 2.31 -1.11 -25.33
CA GLU A 191 3.51 -1.90 -25.44
C GLU A 191 4.06 -2.37 -24.09
N ASP A 192 3.60 -1.79 -23.00
CA ASP A 192 3.96 -2.22 -21.64
C ASP A 192 3.16 -3.44 -21.17
N ALA A 193 1.98 -3.67 -21.74
CA ALA A 193 1.19 -4.87 -21.46
C ALA A 193 1.92 -6.13 -21.93
N VAL A 194 2.03 -7.12 -21.04
CA VAL A 194 2.76 -8.36 -21.33
C VAL A 194 1.84 -9.57 -21.43
N SER A 195 2.31 -10.59 -22.13
CA SER A 195 1.69 -11.91 -22.07
C SER A 195 1.87 -12.54 -20.69
N VAL A 196 0.97 -13.45 -20.35
CA VAL A 196 1.06 -14.24 -19.10
C VAL A 196 2.39 -15.01 -19.03
N GLN A 197 2.87 -15.53 -20.16
CA GLN A 197 4.12 -16.26 -20.24
C GLN A 197 5.35 -15.38 -20.00
N GLU A 198 5.32 -14.16 -20.48
CA GLU A 198 6.41 -13.21 -20.23
C GLU A 198 6.40 -12.75 -18.78
N HIS A 199 5.24 -12.45 -18.21
CA HIS A 199 5.06 -12.18 -16.79
C HIS A 199 5.61 -13.33 -15.94
N GLU A 200 5.27 -14.59 -16.26
CA GLU A 200 5.78 -15.76 -15.55
C GLU A 200 7.32 -15.81 -15.57
N ARG A 201 7.92 -15.59 -16.75
CA ARG A 201 9.38 -15.65 -16.91
C ARG A 201 10.08 -14.58 -16.06
N GLU A 202 9.59 -13.35 -16.11
CA GLU A 202 10.23 -12.21 -15.44
C GLU A 202 10.03 -12.24 -13.92
N TRP A 203 8.84 -12.54 -13.47
CA TRP A 203 8.58 -12.70 -12.04
C TRP A 203 9.21 -13.94 -11.44
N ASN A 204 9.47 -14.98 -12.23
CA ASN A 204 10.27 -16.12 -11.80
C ASN A 204 11.70 -15.69 -11.43
N GLU A 205 12.32 -14.82 -12.22
CA GLU A 205 13.65 -14.27 -11.92
C GLU A 205 13.64 -13.39 -10.65
N ILE A 206 12.63 -12.52 -10.54
CA ILE A 206 12.50 -11.66 -9.36
C ILE A 206 12.31 -12.50 -8.09
N PHE A 207 11.40 -13.47 -8.10
CA PHE A 207 11.13 -14.31 -6.94
C PHE A 207 12.33 -15.17 -6.55
N ASP A 208 13.06 -15.71 -7.53
CA ASP A 208 14.34 -16.40 -7.28
C ASP A 208 15.32 -15.55 -6.51
N GLY A 209 15.37 -14.26 -6.83
CA GLY A 209 16.26 -13.29 -6.19
C GLY A 209 15.85 -12.83 -4.79
N ILE A 210 14.57 -12.95 -4.39
CA ILE A 210 14.05 -12.30 -3.17
C ILE A 210 13.39 -13.24 -2.16
N HIS A 211 13.06 -14.47 -2.52
CA HIS A 211 12.24 -15.38 -1.69
C HIS A 211 12.82 -15.68 -0.30
N GLU A 212 14.12 -15.54 -0.10
CA GLU A 212 14.75 -15.72 1.21
C GLU A 212 14.44 -14.58 2.20
N VAL A 213 14.06 -13.41 1.68
CA VAL A 213 13.87 -12.19 2.46
C VAL A 213 12.48 -11.57 2.31
N VAL A 214 11.65 -12.10 1.39
CA VAL A 214 10.27 -11.67 1.17
C VAL A 214 9.35 -12.86 1.34
N ASP A 215 8.46 -12.81 2.33
CA ASP A 215 7.58 -13.94 2.68
C ASP A 215 6.27 -13.94 1.90
N ALA A 216 5.82 -12.77 1.43
CA ALA A 216 4.56 -12.67 0.69
C ALA A 216 4.63 -11.65 -0.45
N CYS A 217 3.90 -11.92 -1.52
CA CYS A 217 3.69 -10.98 -2.60
C CYS A 217 2.19 -10.75 -2.80
N ALA A 218 1.78 -9.47 -2.70
CA ALA A 218 0.41 -9.02 -2.87
C ALA A 218 0.28 -8.24 -4.19
N PHE A 219 0.11 -8.92 -5.30
CA PHE A 219 -0.01 -8.27 -6.60
C PHE A 219 -1.22 -7.35 -6.68
N GLN A 220 -0.99 -6.12 -7.16
CA GLN A 220 -2.04 -5.14 -7.49
C GLN A 220 -2.72 -5.54 -8.81
N ASP A 221 -4.04 -5.55 -8.83
CA ASP A 221 -4.84 -6.03 -9.96
C ASP A 221 -5.43 -4.92 -10.85
N GLY A 222 -5.03 -3.67 -10.61
CA GLY A 222 -5.63 -2.52 -11.29
C GLY A 222 -5.35 -2.44 -12.79
N HIS A 223 -4.25 -3.02 -13.25
CA HIS A 223 -3.82 -2.95 -14.66
C HIS A 223 -4.17 -4.19 -15.49
N ILE A 224 -4.84 -5.19 -14.90
CA ILE A 224 -5.33 -6.36 -15.66
C ILE A 224 -6.82 -6.26 -15.94
N ASP A 225 -7.22 -6.75 -17.10
CA ASP A 225 -8.64 -6.82 -17.45
C ASP A 225 -9.31 -8.03 -16.80
N TYR A 226 -10.62 -7.99 -16.68
CA TYR A 226 -11.39 -9.04 -15.99
C TYR A 226 -11.27 -10.40 -16.69
N ASP A 227 -11.05 -10.43 -18.01
CA ASP A 227 -10.80 -11.65 -18.77
C ASP A 227 -9.36 -12.21 -18.59
N GLU A 228 -8.46 -11.43 -18.01
CA GLU A 228 -7.07 -11.82 -17.75
C GLU A 228 -6.85 -12.34 -16.31
N LEU A 229 -7.78 -12.05 -15.37
CA LEU A 229 -7.61 -12.33 -13.94
C LEU A 229 -7.19 -13.78 -13.66
N ASP A 230 -7.94 -14.75 -14.15
CA ASP A 230 -7.67 -16.16 -13.87
C ASP A 230 -6.29 -16.61 -14.37
N ALA A 231 -5.85 -16.12 -15.52
CA ALA A 231 -4.58 -16.51 -16.11
C ALA A 231 -3.39 -15.94 -15.30
N PHE A 232 -3.38 -14.63 -15.02
CA PHE A 232 -2.32 -14.03 -14.22
C PHE A 232 -2.30 -14.55 -12.79
N PHE A 233 -3.47 -14.70 -12.17
CA PHE A 233 -3.55 -15.16 -10.79
C PHE A 233 -3.07 -16.62 -10.64
N THR A 234 -3.37 -17.47 -11.60
CA THR A 234 -2.86 -18.85 -11.63
C THR A 234 -1.34 -18.87 -11.69
N VAL A 235 -0.74 -18.04 -12.54
CA VAL A 235 0.72 -17.93 -12.67
C VAL A 235 1.35 -17.37 -11.41
N ASN A 236 0.79 -16.32 -10.84
CA ASN A 236 1.31 -15.73 -9.59
C ASN A 236 1.32 -16.75 -8.44
N LYS A 237 0.22 -17.52 -8.30
CA LYS A 237 0.15 -18.57 -7.27
C LYS A 237 1.16 -19.68 -7.51
N LYS A 238 1.30 -20.12 -8.75
CA LYS A 238 2.30 -21.13 -9.14
C LYS A 238 3.72 -20.68 -8.80
N LEU A 239 4.07 -19.43 -9.09
CA LEU A 239 5.38 -18.86 -8.77
C LEU A 239 5.59 -18.74 -7.25
N ALA A 240 4.62 -18.21 -6.53
CA ALA A 240 4.70 -18.12 -5.07
C ALA A 240 4.90 -19.49 -4.42
N ASP A 241 4.14 -20.49 -4.84
CA ASP A 241 4.27 -21.88 -4.33
C ASP A 241 5.65 -22.47 -4.65
N LYS A 242 6.18 -22.21 -5.85
CA LYS A 242 7.51 -22.67 -6.25
C LYS A 242 8.62 -22.19 -5.31
N TYR A 243 8.50 -20.95 -4.83
CA TYR A 243 9.50 -20.31 -3.97
C TYR A 243 9.13 -20.31 -2.49
N GLY A 244 8.04 -20.97 -2.10
CA GLY A 244 7.60 -21.05 -0.70
C GLY A 244 7.05 -19.73 -0.14
N MET A 245 6.73 -18.77 -1.01
CA MET A 245 6.16 -17.48 -0.66
C MET A 245 4.62 -17.57 -0.52
N LYS A 246 4.03 -16.66 0.26
CA LYS A 246 2.58 -16.48 0.29
C LYS A 246 2.13 -15.64 -0.90
N CYS A 247 1.05 -16.04 -1.53
CA CYS A 247 0.44 -15.31 -2.62
C CYS A 247 -0.80 -14.58 -2.14
N TRP A 248 -0.75 -13.26 -2.14
CA TRP A 248 -1.89 -12.40 -1.81
C TRP A 248 -2.32 -11.62 -3.05
N THR A 249 -3.57 -11.19 -3.07
CA THR A 249 -3.99 -10.14 -4.01
C THR A 249 -4.14 -8.82 -3.27
N ASN A 250 -3.71 -7.73 -3.88
CA ASN A 250 -4.08 -6.38 -3.50
C ASN A 250 -5.19 -5.92 -4.44
N ALA A 251 -6.43 -6.20 -4.03
CA ALA A 251 -7.60 -5.87 -4.83
C ALA A 251 -7.90 -4.38 -4.74
N GLU A 252 -7.74 -3.66 -5.83
CA GLU A 252 -8.12 -2.24 -5.88
C GLU A 252 -9.63 -2.10 -5.70
N THR A 253 -10.05 -1.30 -4.73
CA THR A 253 -11.47 -1.01 -4.45
C THR A 253 -11.95 0.29 -5.09
N PHE A 254 -11.17 0.84 -6.01
CA PHE A 254 -11.55 1.94 -6.89
C PHE A 254 -11.61 1.50 -8.35
N ASP A 255 -12.28 2.27 -9.18
CA ASP A 255 -12.49 1.98 -10.59
C ASP A 255 -11.64 2.90 -11.48
N ARG A 256 -10.84 2.29 -12.36
CA ARG A 256 -10.04 3.01 -13.37
C ARG A 256 -10.79 3.18 -14.70
N ASP A 257 -11.87 2.42 -14.90
CA ASP A 257 -12.61 2.37 -16.18
C ASP A 257 -13.67 3.47 -16.31
N MET A 258 -13.87 4.28 -15.28
CA MET A 258 -14.87 5.34 -15.27
C MET A 258 -14.29 6.64 -15.84
N PRO A 259 -15.12 7.49 -16.46
CA PRO A 259 -14.73 8.82 -16.91
C PRO A 259 -14.13 9.70 -15.81
N ILE A 260 -14.58 9.49 -14.56
CA ILE A 260 -13.96 10.05 -13.35
C ILE A 260 -13.20 8.92 -12.69
N ASN A 261 -11.88 9.01 -12.72
CA ASN A 261 -11.00 8.00 -12.15
C ASN A 261 -11.09 7.97 -10.63
N PHE A 262 -10.76 6.82 -10.06
CA PHE A 262 -10.64 6.62 -8.62
C PHE A 262 -11.95 6.84 -7.82
N LEU A 263 -13.08 6.48 -8.38
CA LEU A 263 -14.32 6.32 -7.61
C LEU A 263 -14.40 4.89 -7.03
N PRO A 264 -15.13 4.69 -5.91
CA PRO A 264 -15.36 3.35 -5.38
C PRO A 264 -15.88 2.39 -6.45
N ILE A 265 -15.28 1.21 -6.53
CA ILE A 265 -15.61 0.19 -7.53
C ILE A 265 -17.03 -0.38 -7.29
N LYS A 266 -17.69 -0.81 -8.35
CA LYS A 266 -18.92 -1.59 -8.20
C LYS A 266 -18.64 -2.95 -7.57
N PHE A 267 -19.51 -3.40 -6.65
CA PHE A 267 -19.31 -4.66 -5.95
C PHE A 267 -19.13 -5.87 -6.89
N ASP A 268 -19.85 -5.94 -7.99
CA ASP A 268 -19.70 -7.07 -8.94
C ASP A 268 -18.30 -7.14 -9.55
N LYS A 269 -17.66 -6.01 -9.80
CA LYS A 269 -16.27 -5.94 -10.25
C LYS A 269 -15.30 -6.42 -9.17
N LEU A 270 -15.46 -5.94 -7.92
CA LEU A 270 -14.66 -6.40 -6.78
C LEU A 270 -14.85 -7.91 -6.54
N ARG A 271 -16.10 -8.38 -6.61
CA ARG A 271 -16.42 -9.81 -6.47
C ARG A 271 -15.68 -10.66 -7.51
N MET A 272 -15.64 -10.25 -8.77
CA MET A 272 -14.90 -10.97 -9.82
C MET A 272 -13.42 -11.12 -9.47
N LYS A 273 -12.77 -10.07 -8.96
CA LYS A 273 -11.38 -10.09 -8.52
C LYS A 273 -11.17 -11.06 -7.35
N LEU A 274 -12.01 -10.97 -6.31
CA LEU A 274 -11.91 -11.82 -5.13
C LEU A 274 -12.19 -13.30 -5.45
N GLU A 275 -13.16 -13.57 -6.31
CA GLU A 275 -13.48 -14.95 -6.76
C GLU A 275 -12.35 -15.52 -7.62
N ALA A 276 -11.73 -14.73 -8.49
CA ALA A 276 -10.56 -15.17 -9.27
C ALA A 276 -9.37 -15.52 -8.36
N ALA A 277 -9.08 -14.67 -7.37
CA ALA A 277 -8.05 -14.96 -6.37
C ALA A 277 -8.35 -16.25 -5.59
N LYS A 278 -9.61 -16.47 -5.20
CA LYS A 278 -10.05 -17.68 -4.53
C LYS A 278 -9.90 -18.93 -5.43
N ARG A 279 -10.28 -18.83 -6.72
CA ARG A 279 -10.11 -19.95 -7.67
C ARG A 279 -8.65 -20.29 -7.88
N ALA A 280 -7.77 -19.31 -7.94
CA ALA A 280 -6.33 -19.51 -8.06
C ALA A 280 -5.67 -20.04 -6.77
N GLY A 281 -6.39 -20.05 -5.64
CA GLY A 281 -5.88 -20.56 -4.36
C GLY A 281 -5.01 -19.57 -3.60
N TYR A 282 -5.25 -18.27 -3.74
CA TYR A 282 -4.52 -17.25 -3.00
C TYR A 282 -4.70 -17.39 -1.50
N ASP A 283 -3.64 -17.10 -0.74
CA ASP A 283 -3.63 -17.25 0.73
C ASP A 283 -4.43 -16.14 1.42
N LYS A 284 -4.50 -14.94 0.82
CA LYS A 284 -5.17 -13.77 1.38
C LYS A 284 -5.54 -12.76 0.30
N ALA A 285 -6.59 -12.01 0.54
CA ALA A 285 -6.87 -10.76 -0.15
C ALA A 285 -6.65 -9.58 0.81
N ILE A 286 -5.89 -8.60 0.37
CA ILE A 286 -5.86 -7.26 0.95
C ILE A 286 -6.47 -6.28 -0.04
N THR A 287 -6.78 -5.08 0.37
CA THR A 287 -7.40 -4.10 -0.52
C THR A 287 -6.71 -2.74 -0.43
N PHE A 288 -6.54 -2.12 -1.55
CA PHE A 288 -6.25 -0.69 -1.64
C PHE A 288 -7.50 0.04 -2.14
N GLU A 289 -8.22 0.74 -1.31
CA GLU A 289 -8.03 0.67 0.11
C GLU A 289 -9.38 0.91 0.82
N PHE A 290 -9.49 0.45 2.04
CA PHE A 290 -10.76 0.42 2.74
C PHE A 290 -11.28 1.83 3.07
N SER A 291 -10.42 2.71 3.59
CA SER A 291 -10.85 3.97 4.19
C SER A 291 -11.53 4.92 3.21
N HIS A 292 -11.00 5.07 1.97
CA HIS A 292 -11.60 5.95 0.96
C HIS A 292 -12.69 5.27 0.15
N PHE A 293 -12.45 4.02 -0.27
CA PHE A 293 -13.26 3.42 -1.32
C PHE A 293 -14.28 2.41 -0.82
N MET A 294 -14.17 1.98 0.44
CA MET A 294 -15.04 0.94 0.98
C MET A 294 -15.64 1.27 2.36
N SER A 295 -15.12 2.26 3.08
CA SER A 295 -15.65 2.62 4.39
C SER A 295 -17.03 3.28 4.28
N PRO A 296 -18.01 2.91 5.14
CA PRO A 296 -19.29 3.62 5.20
C PRO A 296 -19.16 5.07 5.70
N GLN A 297 -17.99 5.44 6.22
CA GLN A 297 -17.68 6.79 6.70
C GLN A 297 -16.86 7.59 5.68
N SER A 298 -16.62 7.04 4.50
CA SER A 298 -15.92 7.72 3.42
C SER A 298 -16.69 8.95 2.92
N ALA A 299 -15.96 9.93 2.40
CA ALA A 299 -16.54 11.04 1.65
C ALA A 299 -17.24 10.60 0.35
N TYR A 300 -16.88 9.42 -0.16
CA TYR A 300 -17.55 8.84 -1.32
C TYR A 300 -18.80 8.07 -0.91
N LEU A 301 -19.97 8.57 -1.25
CA LEU A 301 -21.24 7.90 -0.93
C LEU A 301 -21.32 6.45 -1.44
N GLN A 302 -20.65 6.16 -2.54
CA GLN A 302 -20.58 4.81 -3.13
C GLN A 302 -19.80 3.82 -2.23
N ALA A 303 -18.87 4.29 -1.40
CA ALA A 303 -18.07 3.44 -0.54
C ALA A 303 -18.93 2.68 0.48
N GLY A 304 -19.86 3.37 1.13
CA GLY A 304 -20.81 2.74 2.05
C GLY A 304 -21.70 1.69 1.36
N HIS A 305 -22.06 1.94 0.11
CA HIS A 305 -22.82 0.97 -0.68
C HIS A 305 -21.98 -0.27 -1.01
N LEU A 306 -20.73 -0.08 -1.42
CA LEU A 306 -19.78 -1.17 -1.65
C LEU A 306 -19.58 -2.01 -0.38
N TYR A 307 -19.40 -1.37 0.78
CA TYR A 307 -19.26 -2.03 2.08
C TYR A 307 -20.47 -2.91 2.41
N ASN A 308 -21.68 -2.38 2.26
CA ASN A 308 -22.88 -3.13 2.56
C ASN A 308 -23.03 -4.35 1.64
N ARG A 309 -22.79 -4.20 0.34
CA ARG A 309 -22.82 -5.32 -0.61
C ARG A 309 -21.76 -6.37 -0.31
N TYR A 310 -20.57 -5.95 0.12
CA TYR A 310 -19.51 -6.85 0.56
C TYR A 310 -19.94 -7.66 1.79
N LYS A 311 -20.49 -6.99 2.82
CA LYS A 311 -21.01 -7.67 4.03
C LYS A 311 -22.11 -8.68 3.70
N GLU A 312 -23.07 -8.29 2.88
CA GLU A 312 -24.16 -9.18 2.45
C GLU A 312 -23.62 -10.45 1.78
N TYR A 313 -22.70 -10.30 0.84
CA TYR A 313 -22.14 -11.41 0.08
C TYR A 313 -21.35 -12.39 0.95
N PHE A 314 -20.57 -11.88 1.88
CA PHE A 314 -19.77 -12.71 2.79
C PHE A 314 -20.48 -13.07 4.10
N ASN A 315 -21.76 -12.74 4.27
CA ASN A 315 -22.56 -12.95 5.49
C ASN A 315 -21.89 -12.41 6.76
N ILE A 316 -21.24 -11.25 6.64
CA ILE A 316 -20.61 -10.55 7.77
C ILE A 316 -21.69 -9.73 8.50
N LYS A 317 -21.82 -9.96 9.80
CA LYS A 317 -22.79 -9.26 10.67
C LYS A 317 -22.27 -7.88 11.07
#